data_fbd44a723f78a2430a2a67a3a8de21d2
#
_entry.id   fbd44a723f78a2430a2a67a3a8de21d2
#
_cell.length_a   1.000
_cell.length_b   1.000
_cell.length_c   1.000
_cell.angle_alpha   90.00
_cell.angle_beta   90.00
_cell.angle_gamma   90.00
#
_symmetry.space_group_name_H-M   'P 1'
#
loop_
_entity.id
_entity.type
_entity.pdbx_description
1 polymer ?
#
loop_
_entity_poly.entity_id
_entity_poly.type
_entity_poly.pdbx_seq_one_letter_code
_entity_poly.pdbx_strand_id
1 'polypeptide(L)'
;IKNLVDDFDDYEYDDEEKGPALEIYGTDITLLARQGQLEECFGRERELLEMMEILVRRQKNNPVLVGDAGVGKTAIIELFASKIVNNLVPFVLEGRSVVSLDLARIVAGSRYRGEFELRFQRVLDEVLAQPNIIIFIDEIHNIGGTGSAEGSLDAANILKPVLSRSGFQCIGATTTKEYQRIEKDPALNRRFQPIKVNEPTIDETVKILYGLRPSLEAFHNVEILPGALRLSADLSSRYIYDRFLPDKAIDVIDGA
;
A
#
# COMPACT_ATOMS: atom_id res chain seq x y z
N ILE A 1 31.94 -33.27 25.77
CA ILE A 1 31.03 -32.98 24.67
C ILE A 1 29.61 -33.37 25.10
N LYS A 2 29.08 -32.71 26.10
CA LYS A 2 27.68 -32.69 26.54
C LYS A 2 27.59 -31.43 27.38
N ASN A 3 27.11 -30.32 26.84
CA ASN A 3 26.67 -29.08 27.53
C ASN A 3 26.76 -27.89 26.57
N LEU A 4 26.13 -28.00 25.38
CA LEU A 4 26.02 -26.90 24.39
C LEU A 4 24.68 -26.95 23.62
N VAL A 5 23.64 -27.58 24.19
CA VAL A 5 22.34 -27.73 23.54
C VAL A 5 21.18 -27.14 24.38
N ASP A 6 21.44 -26.71 25.64
CA ASP A 6 20.36 -26.32 26.57
C ASP A 6 20.15 -24.78 26.74
N ASP A 7 20.73 -23.92 25.88
CA ASP A 7 20.63 -22.46 26.05
C ASP A 7 19.71 -21.78 25.00
N PHE A 8 18.81 -22.51 24.32
CA PHE A 8 17.91 -21.91 23.31
C PHE A 8 16.42 -21.88 23.69
N ASP A 9 16.03 -22.31 24.90
CA ASP A 9 14.61 -22.50 25.27
C ASP A 9 14.03 -21.44 26.23
N ASP A 10 14.70 -20.33 26.51
CA ASP A 10 14.17 -19.27 27.39
C ASP A 10 14.07 -17.90 26.69
N TYR A 11 13.53 -17.83 25.45
CA TYR A 11 12.96 -16.60 25.00
C TYR A 11 11.50 -16.56 25.45
N GLU A 12 11.23 -15.95 26.59
CA GLU A 12 9.89 -15.51 26.97
C GLU A 12 9.37 -14.60 25.84
N TYR A 13 8.49 -15.16 25.00
CA TYR A 13 7.65 -14.37 24.09
C TYR A 13 6.81 -13.45 24.97
N ASP A 14 6.97 -12.14 24.79
CA ASP A 14 6.09 -11.15 25.39
C ASP A 14 4.64 -11.56 25.08
N ASP A 15 3.84 -11.77 26.12
CA ASP A 15 2.46 -12.28 26.07
C ASP A 15 1.49 -11.35 25.30
N GLU A 16 1.96 -10.20 24.81
CA GLU A 16 1.19 -9.20 24.05
C GLU A 16 0.96 -9.56 22.56
N GLU A 17 1.62 -10.60 22.02
CA GLU A 17 1.48 -11.01 20.61
C GLU A 17 0.59 -12.24 20.39
N LYS A 18 -0.40 -12.48 21.28
CA LYS A 18 -1.36 -13.58 21.13
C LYS A 18 -2.45 -13.25 20.11
N GLY A 19 -2.19 -13.48 18.82
CA GLY A 19 -3.17 -13.32 17.75
C GLY A 19 -2.58 -13.59 16.38
N PRO A 20 -3.39 -13.64 15.32
CA PRO A 20 -2.91 -13.70 13.95
C PRO A 20 -2.06 -12.46 13.63
N ALA A 21 -0.86 -12.67 13.07
CA ALA A 21 0.05 -11.56 12.79
C ALA A 21 -0.54 -10.59 11.76
N LEU A 22 -1.36 -11.08 10.83
CA LEU A 22 -2.10 -10.25 9.87
C LEU A 22 -3.12 -9.31 10.53
N GLU A 23 -3.72 -9.70 11.65
CA GLU A 23 -4.64 -8.82 12.39
C GLU A 23 -3.88 -7.76 13.21
N ILE A 24 -2.69 -8.11 13.70
CA ILE A 24 -1.85 -7.22 14.51
C ILE A 24 -1.19 -6.16 13.63
N TYR A 25 -0.61 -6.57 12.49
CA TYR A 25 0.24 -5.72 11.64
C TYR A 25 -0.39 -5.30 10.31
N GLY A 26 -1.59 -5.81 10.01
CA GLY A 26 -2.32 -5.52 8.79
C GLY A 26 -3.64 -4.81 9.05
N THR A 27 -4.15 -4.19 7.99
CA THR A 27 -5.49 -3.62 7.92
C THR A 27 -6.18 -4.19 6.70
N ASP A 28 -7.29 -4.91 6.87
CA ASP A 28 -8.07 -5.45 5.74
C ASP A 28 -8.88 -4.33 5.09
N ILE A 29 -8.36 -3.80 3.98
CA ILE A 29 -9.00 -2.74 3.19
C ILE A 29 -10.31 -3.24 2.57
N THR A 30 -10.38 -4.53 2.19
CA THR A 30 -11.61 -5.13 1.63
C THR A 30 -12.72 -5.21 2.70
N LEU A 31 -12.36 -5.45 3.95
CA LEU A 31 -13.30 -5.40 5.07
C LEU A 31 -13.82 -3.98 5.29
N LEU A 32 -12.95 -2.97 5.27
CA LEU A 32 -13.33 -1.56 5.35
C LEU A 32 -14.27 -1.16 4.20
N ALA A 33 -13.99 -1.63 2.98
CA ALA A 33 -14.87 -1.44 1.83
C ALA A 33 -16.28 -2.03 2.07
N ARG A 34 -16.35 -3.25 2.61
CA ARG A 34 -17.65 -3.89 2.95
C ARG A 34 -18.43 -3.13 4.01
N GLN A 35 -17.74 -2.47 4.91
CA GLN A 35 -18.33 -1.66 5.98
C GLN A 35 -18.70 -0.24 5.51
N GLY A 36 -18.39 0.13 4.26
CA GLY A 36 -18.63 1.47 3.74
C GLY A 36 -17.75 2.54 4.40
N GLN A 37 -16.58 2.14 4.90
CA GLN A 37 -15.65 3.03 5.62
C GLN A 37 -14.56 3.60 4.71
N LEU A 38 -14.56 3.25 3.42
CA LEU A 38 -13.64 3.84 2.45
C LEU A 38 -14.28 5.02 1.75
N GLU A 39 -13.48 6.02 1.47
CA GLU A 39 -13.90 7.13 0.61
C GLU A 39 -14.02 6.68 -0.84
N GLU A 40 -14.95 7.30 -1.57
CA GLU A 40 -15.06 7.04 -3.00
C GLU A 40 -13.86 7.62 -3.75
N CYS A 41 -13.18 6.79 -4.53
CA CYS A 41 -12.06 7.21 -5.36
C CYS A 41 -12.51 7.47 -6.80
N PHE A 42 -12.05 8.59 -7.35
CA PHE A 42 -12.38 9.05 -8.69
C PHE A 42 -11.12 9.27 -9.54
N GLY A 43 -11.22 9.04 -10.85
CA GLY A 43 -10.21 9.44 -11.82
C GLY A 43 -8.95 8.55 -11.86
N ARG A 44 -9.00 7.32 -11.33
CA ARG A 44 -7.89 6.36 -11.33
C ARG A 44 -8.22 5.01 -11.98
N GLU A 45 -9.24 5.00 -12.83
CA GLU A 45 -9.76 3.79 -13.47
C GLU A 45 -8.71 3.16 -14.40
N ARG A 46 -7.88 3.97 -15.05
CA ARG A 46 -6.83 3.48 -15.95
C ARG A 46 -5.75 2.71 -15.21
N GLU A 47 -5.21 3.29 -14.14
CA GLU A 47 -4.19 2.66 -13.31
C GLU A 47 -4.74 1.43 -12.61
N LEU A 48 -6.00 1.45 -12.18
CA LEU A 48 -6.70 0.31 -11.63
C LEU A 48 -6.81 -0.84 -12.65
N LEU A 49 -7.22 -0.57 -13.88
CA LEU A 49 -7.31 -1.59 -14.93
C LEU A 49 -5.95 -2.22 -15.21
N GLU A 50 -4.90 -1.41 -15.36
CA GLU A 50 -3.53 -1.89 -15.55
C GLU A 50 -3.06 -2.76 -14.36
N MET A 51 -3.41 -2.38 -13.12
CA MET A 51 -3.11 -3.16 -11.92
C MET A 51 -3.80 -4.52 -11.95
N MET A 52 -5.10 -4.57 -12.28
CA MET A 52 -5.84 -5.83 -12.40
C MET A 52 -5.27 -6.71 -13.51
N GLU A 53 -4.90 -6.15 -14.66
CA GLU A 53 -4.24 -6.88 -15.75
C GLU A 53 -2.92 -7.52 -15.31
N ILE A 54 -2.13 -6.81 -14.49
CA ILE A 54 -0.86 -7.35 -13.96
C ILE A 54 -1.14 -8.47 -12.96
N LEU A 55 -2.09 -8.29 -12.04
CA LEU A 55 -2.43 -9.29 -11.03
C LEU A 55 -2.90 -10.62 -11.61
N VAL A 56 -3.52 -10.65 -12.80
CA VAL A 56 -3.96 -11.89 -13.45
C VAL A 56 -2.86 -12.57 -14.29
N ARG A 57 -1.68 -11.97 -14.42
CA ARG A 57 -0.56 -12.57 -15.18
C ARG A 57 0.01 -13.79 -14.46
N ARG A 58 0.57 -14.70 -15.22
CA ARG A 58 1.30 -15.86 -14.68
C ARG A 58 2.67 -15.49 -14.10
N GLN A 59 3.31 -14.46 -14.64
CA GLN A 59 4.63 -13.96 -14.22
C GLN A 59 4.61 -12.45 -14.10
N LYS A 60 5.48 -11.89 -13.25
CA LYS A 60 5.49 -10.45 -12.92
C LYS A 60 4.09 -9.96 -12.53
N ASN A 61 3.43 -10.74 -11.70
CA ASN A 61 2.06 -10.51 -11.24
C ASN A 61 1.98 -9.66 -9.95
N ASN A 62 3.05 -8.98 -9.61
CA ASN A 62 3.09 -8.06 -8.47
C ASN A 62 3.24 -6.63 -9.00
N PRO A 63 2.16 -5.83 -9.06
CA PRO A 63 2.23 -4.44 -9.49
C PRO A 63 2.90 -3.56 -8.44
N VAL A 64 3.61 -2.52 -8.90
CA VAL A 64 4.11 -1.43 -8.05
C VAL A 64 3.60 -0.11 -8.59
N LEU A 65 2.82 0.61 -7.79
CA LEU A 65 2.37 1.96 -8.09
C LEU A 65 3.53 2.93 -7.86
N VAL A 66 4.00 3.56 -8.94
CA VAL A 66 5.16 4.44 -8.92
C VAL A 66 4.73 5.87 -9.25
N GLY A 67 4.85 6.77 -8.29
CA GLY A 67 4.47 8.18 -8.45
C GLY A 67 4.82 8.99 -7.20
N ASP A 68 4.79 10.30 -7.31
CA ASP A 68 5.15 11.19 -6.21
C ASP A 68 4.17 11.10 -5.04
N ALA A 69 4.54 11.65 -3.88
CA ALA A 69 3.64 11.68 -2.73
C ALA A 69 2.40 12.54 -3.04
N GLY A 70 1.21 12.11 -2.56
CA GLY A 70 -0.03 12.88 -2.76
C GLY A 70 -0.71 12.72 -4.12
N VAL A 71 -0.16 11.91 -5.07
CA VAL A 71 -0.82 11.69 -6.37
C VAL A 71 -1.99 10.68 -6.32
N GLY A 72 -2.28 10.08 -5.16
CA GLY A 72 -3.42 9.18 -4.98
C GLY A 72 -3.11 7.69 -5.21
N LYS A 73 -1.91 7.20 -4.88
CA LYS A 73 -1.56 5.76 -4.98
C LYS A 73 -2.41 4.88 -4.08
N THR A 74 -2.62 5.30 -2.82
CA THR A 74 -3.44 4.56 -1.85
C THR A 74 -4.91 4.53 -2.26
N ALA A 75 -5.44 5.60 -2.84
CA ALA A 75 -6.79 5.67 -3.37
C ALA A 75 -7.06 4.61 -4.47
N ILE A 76 -6.05 4.24 -5.27
CA ILE A 76 -6.17 3.15 -6.26
C ILE A 76 -6.41 1.80 -5.56
N ILE A 77 -5.77 1.57 -4.41
CA ILE A 77 -5.94 0.33 -3.64
C ILE A 77 -7.33 0.27 -2.99
N GLU A 78 -7.80 1.39 -2.45
CA GLU A 78 -9.16 1.50 -1.90
C GLU A 78 -10.23 1.29 -2.98
N LEU A 79 -10.02 1.88 -4.17
CA LEU A 79 -10.86 1.65 -5.33
C LEU A 79 -10.86 0.16 -5.75
N PHE A 80 -9.70 -0.49 -5.74
CA PHE A 80 -9.57 -1.92 -6.03
C PHE A 80 -10.36 -2.77 -5.03
N ALA A 81 -10.20 -2.51 -3.74
CA ALA A 81 -10.94 -3.21 -2.68
C ALA A 81 -12.47 -3.03 -2.86
N SER A 82 -12.92 -1.80 -3.15
CA SER A 82 -14.32 -1.50 -3.46
C SER A 82 -14.82 -2.26 -4.70
N LYS A 83 -14.01 -2.39 -5.75
CA LYS A 83 -14.36 -3.17 -6.94
C LYS A 83 -14.46 -4.67 -6.66
N ILE A 84 -13.58 -5.22 -5.80
CA ILE A 84 -13.68 -6.63 -5.35
C ILE A 84 -15.00 -6.88 -4.63
N VAL A 85 -15.36 -6.01 -3.68
CA VAL A 85 -16.60 -6.14 -2.88
C VAL A 85 -17.84 -6.10 -3.78
N ASN A 86 -17.82 -5.26 -4.82
CA ASN A 86 -18.93 -5.10 -5.75
C ASN A 86 -18.90 -6.12 -6.92
N ASN A 87 -17.98 -7.09 -6.92
CA ASN A 87 -17.77 -8.07 -8.00
C ASN A 87 -17.52 -7.41 -9.37
N LEU A 88 -16.84 -6.26 -9.39
CA LEU A 88 -16.47 -5.51 -10.59
C LEU A 88 -14.99 -5.73 -10.97
N VAL A 89 -14.51 -6.95 -10.78
CA VAL A 89 -13.15 -7.39 -11.07
C VAL A 89 -13.18 -8.65 -11.94
N PRO A 90 -12.08 -9.00 -12.64
CA PRO A 90 -11.96 -10.28 -13.33
C PRO A 90 -12.22 -11.46 -12.39
N PHE A 91 -12.84 -12.53 -12.88
CA PHE A 91 -13.21 -13.74 -12.12
C PHE A 91 -12.08 -14.29 -11.22
N VAL A 92 -10.84 -14.24 -11.68
CA VAL A 92 -9.65 -14.71 -10.90
C VAL A 92 -9.41 -13.87 -9.64
N LEU A 93 -9.90 -12.64 -9.60
CA LEU A 93 -9.76 -11.70 -8.48
C LEU A 93 -11.00 -11.63 -7.59
N GLU A 94 -12.10 -12.29 -7.98
CA GLU A 94 -13.31 -12.37 -7.14
C GLU A 94 -13.02 -13.09 -5.83
N GLY A 95 -13.61 -12.61 -4.75
CA GLY A 95 -13.44 -13.17 -3.41
C GLY A 95 -12.05 -12.99 -2.80
N ARG A 96 -11.15 -12.22 -3.45
CA ARG A 96 -9.87 -11.84 -2.85
C ARG A 96 -10.07 -10.82 -1.74
N SER A 97 -9.11 -10.77 -0.82
CA SER A 97 -8.99 -9.73 0.21
C SER A 97 -7.69 -8.97 0.04
N VAL A 98 -7.74 -7.66 0.17
CA VAL A 98 -6.56 -6.79 0.13
C VAL A 98 -6.23 -6.38 1.55
N VAL A 99 -5.05 -6.77 2.04
CA VAL A 99 -4.57 -6.45 3.38
C VAL A 99 -3.36 -5.52 3.28
N SER A 100 -3.48 -4.31 3.80
CA SER A 100 -2.37 -3.35 3.89
C SER A 100 -1.48 -3.72 5.06
N LEU A 101 -0.19 -3.95 4.82
CA LEU A 101 0.80 -4.20 5.85
C LEU A 101 1.46 -2.90 6.28
N ASP A 102 1.47 -2.67 7.59
CA ASP A 102 2.19 -1.57 8.21
C ASP A 102 3.59 -2.05 8.67
N LEU A 103 4.59 -1.80 7.83
CA LEU A 103 5.98 -2.16 8.14
C LEU A 103 6.51 -1.42 9.39
N ALA A 104 6.04 -0.20 9.64
CA ALA A 104 6.45 0.55 10.82
C ALA A 104 5.94 -0.11 12.12
N ARG A 105 4.73 -0.68 12.11
CA ARG A 105 4.19 -1.46 13.24
C ARG A 105 4.97 -2.75 13.48
N ILE A 106 5.41 -3.43 12.41
CA ILE A 106 6.23 -4.66 12.55
C ILE A 106 7.58 -4.32 13.18
N VAL A 107 8.16 -3.15 12.85
CA VAL A 107 9.43 -2.67 13.43
C VAL A 107 9.25 -2.13 14.85
N ALA A 108 8.11 -1.51 15.14
CA ALA A 108 7.85 -0.89 16.43
C ALA A 108 7.91 -1.94 17.55
N GLY A 109 8.68 -1.64 18.61
CA GLY A 109 8.87 -2.53 19.74
C GLY A 109 9.86 -3.68 19.51
N SER A 110 10.38 -3.90 18.30
CA SER A 110 11.45 -4.87 18.09
C SER A 110 12.76 -4.33 18.68
N ARG A 111 13.32 -5.07 19.65
CA ARG A 111 14.58 -4.71 20.31
C ARG A 111 15.81 -5.08 19.48
N TYR A 112 15.66 -6.07 18.59
CA TYR A 112 16.73 -6.63 17.77
C TYR A 112 16.23 -6.90 16.35
N ARG A 113 17.15 -6.90 15.39
CA ARG A 113 16.87 -7.21 13.99
C ARG A 113 16.15 -8.57 13.81
N GLY A 114 16.55 -9.59 14.56
CA GLY A 114 15.95 -10.92 14.46
C GLY A 114 14.48 -10.97 14.87
N GLU A 115 14.04 -10.12 15.78
CA GLU A 115 12.64 -10.03 16.20
C GLU A 115 11.74 -9.50 15.09
N PHE A 116 12.17 -8.44 14.38
CA PHE A 116 11.50 -7.96 13.18
C PHE A 116 11.42 -9.05 12.09
N GLU A 117 12.55 -9.77 11.86
CA GLU A 117 12.60 -10.83 10.86
C GLU A 117 11.60 -11.94 11.17
N LEU A 118 11.48 -12.35 12.43
CA LEU A 118 10.50 -13.35 12.88
C LEU A 118 9.06 -12.87 12.73
N ARG A 119 8.74 -11.63 13.14
CA ARG A 119 7.40 -11.04 12.98
C ARG A 119 7.00 -10.96 11.51
N PHE A 120 7.90 -10.45 10.67
CA PHE A 120 7.64 -10.34 9.23
C PHE A 120 7.48 -11.71 8.56
N GLN A 121 8.33 -12.69 8.93
CA GLN A 121 8.20 -14.07 8.46
C GLN A 121 6.85 -14.68 8.85
N ARG A 122 6.39 -14.49 10.09
CA ARG A 122 5.09 -14.96 10.58
C ARG A 122 3.94 -14.37 9.75
N VAL A 123 3.96 -13.07 9.47
CA VAL A 123 2.98 -12.42 8.57
C VAL A 123 2.96 -13.09 7.20
N LEU A 124 4.13 -13.30 6.60
CA LEU A 124 4.23 -13.92 5.26
C LEU A 124 3.76 -15.38 5.25
N ASP A 125 4.02 -16.14 6.30
CA ASP A 125 3.56 -17.52 6.43
C ASP A 125 2.02 -17.59 6.57
N GLU A 126 1.40 -16.66 7.30
CA GLU A 126 -0.06 -16.54 7.38
C GLU A 126 -0.68 -16.17 6.01
N VAL A 127 -0.05 -15.25 5.25
CA VAL A 127 -0.48 -14.92 3.88
C VAL A 127 -0.39 -16.14 2.96
N LEU A 128 0.71 -16.90 3.05
CA LEU A 128 0.89 -18.10 2.23
C LEU A 128 -0.13 -19.21 2.54
N ALA A 129 -0.61 -19.27 3.79
CA ALA A 129 -1.66 -20.20 4.21
C ALA A 129 -3.05 -19.77 3.69
N GLN A 130 -3.21 -18.52 3.26
CA GLN A 130 -4.48 -17.92 2.81
C GLN A 130 -4.34 -17.38 1.37
N PRO A 131 -4.46 -18.21 0.34
CA PRO A 131 -4.19 -17.84 -1.06
C PRO A 131 -5.15 -16.79 -1.64
N ASN A 132 -6.22 -16.45 -0.94
CA ASN A 132 -7.14 -15.38 -1.28
C ASN A 132 -6.65 -13.99 -0.86
N ILE A 133 -5.57 -13.87 -0.09
CA ILE A 133 -5.04 -12.59 0.36
C ILE A 133 -4.06 -12.02 -0.67
N ILE A 134 -4.23 -10.75 -0.97
CA ILE A 134 -3.27 -9.90 -1.69
C ILE A 134 -2.75 -8.89 -0.68
N ILE A 135 -1.44 -8.88 -0.43
CA ILE A 135 -0.86 -7.88 0.47
C ILE A 135 -0.60 -6.58 -0.29
N PHE A 136 -0.86 -5.47 0.39
CA PHE A 136 -0.45 -4.15 -0.05
C PHE A 136 0.64 -3.63 0.89
N ILE A 137 1.73 -3.11 0.33
CA ILE A 137 2.84 -2.53 1.08
C ILE A 137 3.07 -1.12 0.54
N ASP A 138 2.69 -0.13 1.33
CA ASP A 138 3.07 1.23 1.02
C ASP A 138 4.55 1.45 1.34
N GLU A 139 5.15 2.40 0.64
CA GLU A 139 6.59 2.67 0.73
C GLU A 139 7.46 1.40 0.63
N ILE A 140 7.12 0.51 -0.32
CA ILE A 140 7.78 -0.81 -0.51
C ILE A 140 9.31 -0.71 -0.63
N HIS A 141 9.86 0.46 -0.93
CA HIS A 141 11.30 0.70 -0.95
C HIS A 141 11.95 0.54 0.44
N ASN A 142 11.20 0.66 1.52
CA ASN A 142 11.68 0.43 2.89
C ASN A 142 12.04 -1.05 3.15
N ILE A 143 11.55 -1.97 2.31
CA ILE A 143 11.92 -3.39 2.37
C ILE A 143 13.39 -3.59 1.94
N GLY A 144 13.87 -2.82 0.96
CA GLY A 144 15.24 -2.90 0.47
C GLY A 144 16.19 -2.11 1.35
N GLY A 145 16.79 -2.72 2.35
CA GLY A 145 17.86 -2.10 3.13
C GLY A 145 19.01 -1.68 2.23
N THR A 146 19.21 -0.35 2.07
CA THR A 146 20.42 0.16 1.43
C THR A 146 21.58 -0.05 2.40
N GLY A 147 22.47 -0.97 2.03
CA GLY A 147 23.66 -1.30 2.81
C GLY A 147 24.40 -0.07 3.32
N SER A 148 25.01 -0.24 4.48
CA SER A 148 25.99 0.58 5.20
C SER A 148 25.56 1.37 6.43
N ALA A 149 24.31 1.32 6.88
CA ALA A 149 24.05 1.72 8.25
C ALA A 149 23.77 0.46 9.08
N GLU A 150 24.51 0.23 10.16
CA GLU A 150 24.19 -0.75 11.19
C GLU A 150 22.76 -0.51 11.65
N GLY A 151 21.81 -1.42 11.29
CA GLY A 151 20.38 -1.31 11.60
C GLY A 151 19.43 -1.25 10.41
N SER A 152 19.87 -1.26 9.15
CA SER A 152 18.95 -1.34 8.01
C SER A 152 18.30 -2.72 7.96
N LEU A 153 16.97 -2.73 8.09
CA LEU A 153 16.14 -3.93 8.05
C LEU A 153 16.17 -4.51 6.63
N ASP A 154 16.71 -5.71 6.47
CA ASP A 154 16.79 -6.39 5.16
C ASP A 154 15.57 -7.31 4.97
N ALA A 155 14.38 -6.73 5.02
CA ALA A 155 13.13 -7.43 4.72
C ALA A 155 13.09 -8.00 3.29
N ALA A 156 13.91 -7.46 2.39
CA ALA A 156 14.00 -7.94 1.01
C ALA A 156 14.46 -9.41 0.94
N ASN A 157 15.39 -9.82 1.78
CA ASN A 157 15.87 -11.20 1.79
C ASN A 157 14.80 -12.20 2.25
N ILE A 158 13.84 -11.76 3.07
CA ILE A 158 12.72 -12.57 3.53
C ILE A 158 11.61 -12.58 2.45
N LEU A 159 11.35 -11.44 1.81
CA LEU A 159 10.30 -11.31 0.81
C LEU A 159 10.65 -11.99 -0.54
N LYS A 160 11.92 -11.91 -0.99
CA LYS A 160 12.36 -12.47 -2.28
C LYS A 160 12.01 -13.94 -2.50
N PRO A 161 12.23 -14.86 -1.55
CA PRO A 161 11.81 -16.26 -1.69
C PRO A 161 10.29 -16.41 -1.79
N VAL A 162 9.54 -15.61 -1.03
CA VAL A 162 8.08 -15.66 -0.97
C VAL A 162 7.45 -15.16 -2.27
N LEU A 163 7.96 -14.07 -2.86
CA LEU A 163 7.56 -13.57 -4.19
C LEU A 163 7.73 -14.62 -5.31
N SER A 164 8.51 -15.68 -5.06
CA SER A 164 8.74 -16.74 -6.02
C SER A 164 7.73 -17.90 -5.89
N ARG A 165 6.95 -17.93 -4.80
CA ARG A 165 5.96 -19.00 -4.56
C ARG A 165 4.70 -18.71 -5.37
N SER A 166 4.13 -19.79 -5.93
CA SER A 166 2.83 -19.71 -6.62
C SER A 166 1.73 -19.36 -5.61
N GLY A 167 0.85 -18.45 -5.98
CA GLY A 167 -0.27 -18.02 -5.13
C GLY A 167 0.01 -16.80 -4.26
N PHE A 168 1.27 -16.41 -4.04
CA PHE A 168 1.58 -15.17 -3.35
C PHE A 168 1.46 -13.97 -4.30
N GLN A 169 0.75 -12.93 -3.86
CA GLN A 169 0.59 -11.68 -4.61
C GLN A 169 0.81 -10.48 -3.68
N CYS A 170 1.58 -9.53 -4.19
CA CYS A 170 1.92 -8.30 -3.48
C CYS A 170 1.71 -7.10 -4.40
N ILE A 171 1.07 -6.07 -3.90
CA ILE A 171 0.98 -4.75 -4.52
C ILE A 171 1.90 -3.83 -3.73
N GLY A 172 2.80 -3.11 -4.41
CA GLY A 172 3.66 -2.11 -3.78
C GLY A 172 3.23 -0.70 -4.17
N ALA A 173 3.55 0.29 -3.33
CA ALA A 173 3.54 1.69 -3.72
C ALA A 173 4.87 2.34 -3.33
N THR A 174 5.36 3.26 -4.17
CA THR A 174 6.62 3.97 -3.92
C THR A 174 6.72 5.24 -4.76
N THR A 175 7.73 6.07 -4.48
CA THR A 175 8.03 7.24 -5.32
C THR A 175 8.89 6.85 -6.53
N THR A 176 8.89 7.70 -7.56
CA THR A 176 9.73 7.51 -8.76
C THR A 176 11.22 7.40 -8.41
N LYS A 177 11.67 8.20 -7.45
CA LYS A 177 13.07 8.20 -6.99
C LYS A 177 13.44 6.89 -6.29
N GLU A 178 12.59 6.42 -5.43
CA GLU A 178 12.84 5.23 -4.61
C GLU A 178 12.65 3.92 -5.40
N TYR A 179 11.80 3.92 -6.43
CA TYR A 179 11.62 2.76 -7.31
C TYR A 179 12.94 2.29 -7.95
N GLN A 180 13.87 3.21 -8.20
CA GLN A 180 15.21 2.86 -8.73
C GLN A 180 15.97 1.85 -7.86
N ARG A 181 15.66 1.75 -6.55
CA ARG A 181 16.24 0.75 -5.65
C ARG A 181 15.74 -0.65 -5.96
N ILE A 182 14.43 -0.77 -6.21
CA ILE A 182 13.79 -2.04 -6.61
C ILE A 182 14.30 -2.47 -7.99
N GLU A 183 14.42 -1.52 -8.91
CA GLU A 183 14.87 -1.76 -10.28
C GLU A 183 16.33 -2.26 -10.36
N LYS A 184 17.19 -1.78 -9.44
CA LYS A 184 18.58 -2.22 -9.32
C LYS A 184 18.74 -3.63 -8.72
N ASP A 185 17.73 -4.15 -8.03
CA ASP A 185 17.74 -5.51 -7.50
C ASP A 185 17.16 -6.49 -8.54
N PRO A 186 17.98 -7.36 -9.15
CA PRO A 186 17.52 -8.25 -10.23
C PRO A 186 16.41 -9.23 -9.80
N ALA A 187 16.39 -9.62 -8.52
CA ALA A 187 15.38 -10.56 -8.00
C ALA A 187 14.01 -9.89 -7.85
N LEU A 188 13.99 -8.65 -7.36
CA LEU A 188 12.76 -7.86 -7.24
C LEU A 188 12.27 -7.38 -8.61
N ASN A 189 13.16 -6.88 -9.48
CA ASN A 189 12.81 -6.39 -10.81
C ASN A 189 12.16 -7.47 -11.70
N ARG A 190 12.54 -8.75 -11.52
CA ARG A 190 11.91 -9.87 -12.24
C ARG A 190 10.51 -10.21 -11.73
N ARG A 191 10.11 -9.74 -10.56
CA ARG A 191 8.85 -10.08 -9.89
C ARG A 191 7.84 -8.95 -9.89
N PHE A 192 8.33 -7.72 -9.83
CA PHE A 192 7.51 -6.52 -9.83
C PHE A 192 7.34 -5.92 -11.23
N GLN A 193 6.15 -5.35 -11.46
CA GLN A 193 5.82 -4.61 -12.67
C GLN A 193 5.39 -3.19 -12.27
N PRO A 194 6.12 -2.14 -12.70
CA PRO A 194 5.75 -0.77 -12.36
C PRO A 194 4.52 -0.30 -13.14
N ILE A 195 3.67 0.45 -12.44
CA ILE A 195 2.55 1.23 -12.99
C ILE A 195 2.83 2.68 -12.65
N LYS A 196 2.93 3.52 -13.66
CA LYS A 196 3.20 4.93 -13.45
C LYS A 196 1.92 5.68 -13.07
N VAL A 197 1.92 6.26 -11.87
CA VAL A 197 0.83 7.12 -11.36
C VAL A 197 1.28 8.57 -11.49
N ASN A 198 0.78 9.25 -12.51
CA ASN A 198 1.12 10.65 -12.74
C ASN A 198 0.27 11.58 -11.87
N GLU A 199 0.78 12.80 -11.63
CA GLU A 199 -0.05 13.89 -11.12
C GLU A 199 -1.23 14.12 -12.07
N PRO A 200 -2.48 14.18 -11.56
CA PRO A 200 -3.64 14.46 -12.39
C PRO A 200 -3.59 15.89 -12.93
N THR A 201 -4.20 16.10 -14.08
CA THR A 201 -4.43 17.43 -14.61
C THR A 201 -5.40 18.23 -13.72
N ILE A 202 -5.45 19.55 -13.89
CA ILE A 202 -6.40 20.39 -13.16
C ILE A 202 -7.85 19.91 -13.40
N ASP A 203 -8.21 19.56 -14.64
CA ASP A 203 -9.56 19.10 -14.95
C ASP A 203 -9.89 17.73 -14.32
N GLU A 204 -8.94 16.83 -14.25
CA GLU A 204 -9.08 15.56 -13.54
C GLU A 204 -9.18 15.79 -12.03
N THR A 205 -8.36 16.69 -11.48
CA THR A 205 -8.43 17.09 -10.07
C THR A 205 -9.79 17.66 -9.72
N VAL A 206 -10.35 18.53 -10.54
CA VAL A 206 -11.71 19.07 -10.34
C VAL A 206 -12.74 17.95 -10.28
N LYS A 207 -12.63 16.92 -11.14
CA LYS A 207 -13.55 15.74 -11.07
C LYS A 207 -13.38 14.96 -9.79
N ILE A 208 -12.13 14.76 -9.31
CA ILE A 208 -11.85 14.12 -8.03
C ILE A 208 -12.50 14.92 -6.90
N LEU A 209 -12.30 16.23 -6.87
CA LEU A 209 -12.91 17.11 -5.85
C LEU A 209 -14.44 17.11 -5.89
N TYR A 210 -15.06 17.04 -7.09
CA TYR A 210 -16.50 16.86 -7.19
C TYR A 210 -16.99 15.57 -6.54
N GLY A 211 -16.22 14.49 -6.67
CA GLY A 211 -16.53 13.22 -6.03
C GLY A 211 -16.39 13.27 -4.51
N LEU A 212 -15.36 13.96 -4.00
CA LEU A 212 -15.10 14.12 -2.56
C LEU A 212 -16.00 15.16 -1.89
N ARG A 213 -16.62 16.05 -2.68
CA ARG A 213 -17.45 17.16 -2.17
C ARG A 213 -18.49 16.72 -1.13
N PRO A 214 -19.31 15.66 -1.33
CA PRO A 214 -20.33 15.28 -0.35
C PRO A 214 -19.74 14.91 1.02
N SER A 215 -18.58 14.23 1.04
CA SER A 215 -17.88 13.85 2.25
C SER A 215 -17.33 15.08 2.98
N LEU A 216 -16.70 16.01 2.26
CA LEU A 216 -16.18 17.28 2.81
C LEU A 216 -17.30 18.17 3.34
N GLU A 217 -18.41 18.32 2.59
CA GLU A 217 -19.60 19.08 3.02
C GLU A 217 -20.22 18.50 4.30
N ALA A 218 -20.30 17.17 4.39
CA ALA A 218 -20.84 16.50 5.58
C ALA A 218 -19.92 16.67 6.79
N PHE A 219 -18.59 16.58 6.60
CA PHE A 219 -17.60 16.71 7.67
C PHE A 219 -17.56 18.13 8.25
N HIS A 220 -17.50 19.14 7.38
CA HIS A 220 -17.40 20.56 7.79
C HIS A 220 -18.77 21.21 8.05
N ASN A 221 -19.87 20.53 7.70
CA ASN A 221 -21.23 21.06 7.78
C ASN A 221 -21.40 22.40 7.02
N VAL A 222 -20.87 22.45 5.80
CA VAL A 222 -20.91 23.61 4.92
C VAL A 222 -21.32 23.18 3.51
N GLU A 223 -21.73 24.15 2.66
CA GLU A 223 -21.92 23.95 1.24
C GLU A 223 -20.67 24.43 0.48
N ILE A 224 -20.04 23.55 -0.30
CA ILE A 224 -18.88 23.87 -1.13
C ILE A 224 -19.36 24.24 -2.54
N LEU A 225 -19.19 25.49 -2.92
CA LEU A 225 -19.59 25.94 -4.25
C LEU A 225 -18.73 25.31 -5.37
N PRO A 226 -19.31 25.01 -6.54
CA PRO A 226 -18.55 24.46 -7.67
C PRO A 226 -17.34 25.30 -8.08
N GLY A 227 -17.45 26.64 -7.95
CA GLY A 227 -16.36 27.55 -8.21
C GLY A 227 -15.18 27.40 -7.24
N ALA A 228 -15.43 27.06 -5.99
CA ALA A 228 -14.37 26.83 -4.99
C ALA A 228 -13.53 25.59 -5.36
N LEU A 229 -14.16 24.50 -5.82
CA LEU A 229 -13.46 23.28 -6.27
C LEU A 229 -12.51 23.60 -7.45
N ARG A 230 -12.96 24.38 -8.40
CA ARG A 230 -12.13 24.81 -9.53
C ARG A 230 -10.99 25.70 -9.09
N LEU A 231 -11.28 26.69 -8.25
CA LEU A 231 -10.29 27.64 -7.75
C LEU A 231 -9.23 26.94 -6.88
N SER A 232 -9.59 25.97 -6.04
CA SER A 232 -8.62 25.23 -5.24
C SER A 232 -7.62 24.45 -6.10
N ALA A 233 -8.10 23.79 -7.17
CA ALA A 233 -7.23 23.08 -8.12
C ALA A 233 -6.33 24.07 -8.89
N ASP A 234 -6.88 25.18 -9.40
CA ASP A 234 -6.13 26.17 -10.17
C ASP A 234 -5.09 26.90 -9.28
N LEU A 235 -5.49 27.36 -8.09
CA LEU A 235 -4.61 28.13 -7.21
C LEU A 235 -3.54 27.25 -6.55
N SER A 236 -3.89 26.04 -6.09
CA SER A 236 -2.90 25.11 -5.54
C SER A 236 -1.86 24.71 -6.59
N SER A 237 -2.28 24.46 -7.83
CA SER A 237 -1.37 24.18 -8.93
C SER A 237 -0.42 25.34 -9.24
N ARG A 238 -0.89 26.58 -9.10
CA ARG A 238 -0.12 27.78 -9.43
C ARG A 238 0.82 28.24 -8.31
N TYR A 239 0.45 28.06 -7.04
CA TYR A 239 1.16 28.65 -5.92
C TYR A 239 1.80 27.65 -4.95
N ILE A 240 1.42 26.36 -5.00
CA ILE A 240 1.99 25.31 -4.16
C ILE A 240 2.88 24.40 -5.04
N TYR A 241 4.21 24.54 -4.89
CA TYR A 241 5.18 23.87 -5.77
C TYR A 241 5.82 22.62 -5.15
N ASP A 242 5.72 22.48 -3.83
CA ASP A 242 6.34 21.40 -3.05
C ASP A 242 5.43 20.18 -2.87
N ARG A 243 4.21 20.24 -3.37
CA ARG A 243 3.20 19.18 -3.31
C ARG A 243 2.54 18.96 -4.67
N PHE A 244 1.85 17.81 -4.80
CA PHE A 244 1.22 17.38 -6.04
C PHE A 244 -0.30 17.37 -5.92
N LEU A 245 -0.98 17.49 -7.06
CA LEU A 245 -2.42 17.25 -7.16
C LEU A 245 -2.69 15.73 -7.05
N PRO A 246 -3.85 15.33 -6.50
CA PRO A 246 -4.95 16.16 -6.00
C PRO A 246 -4.74 16.65 -4.55
N ASP A 247 -3.77 16.11 -3.81
CA ASP A 247 -3.55 16.31 -2.37
C ASP A 247 -3.53 17.81 -1.99
N LYS A 248 -2.69 18.60 -2.65
CA LYS A 248 -2.60 20.04 -2.38
C LYS A 248 -3.90 20.83 -2.64
N ALA A 249 -4.77 20.32 -3.54
CA ALA A 249 -6.05 20.98 -3.80
C ALA A 249 -7.11 20.56 -2.76
N ILE A 250 -7.04 19.34 -2.27
CA ILE A 250 -7.87 18.85 -1.15
C ILE A 250 -7.53 19.65 0.11
N ASP A 251 -6.24 19.78 0.44
CA ASP A 251 -5.77 20.56 1.60
C ASP A 251 -6.25 22.03 1.58
N VAL A 252 -6.30 22.65 0.38
CA VAL A 252 -6.80 24.04 0.26
C VAL A 252 -8.29 24.13 0.56
N ILE A 253 -9.09 23.13 0.20
CA ILE A 253 -10.54 23.11 0.50
C ILE A 253 -10.78 22.74 1.95
N ASP A 254 -10.05 21.77 2.48
CA ASP A 254 -10.19 21.29 3.84
C ASP A 254 -9.78 22.36 4.88
N GLY A 255 -8.85 23.23 4.50
CA GLY A 255 -8.35 24.33 5.35
C GLY A 255 -9.08 25.67 5.18
N ALA A 256 -10.06 25.78 4.27
CA ALA A 256 -10.77 27.04 3.99
C ALA A 256 -12.06 27.16 4.77
#